data_496c85124bd46c43913fb3271904509c
#
_entry.id   496c85124bd46c43913fb3271904509c
#
_cell.length_a   1.000
_cell.length_b   1.000
_cell.length_c   1.000
_cell.angle_alpha   90.00
_cell.angle_beta   90.00
_cell.angle_gamma   90.00
#
_symmetry.space_group_name_H-M   'P 1'
#
loop_
_entity.id
_entity.type
_entity.pdbx_description
1 polymer ?
#
loop_
_entity_poly.entity_id
_entity_poly.type
_entity_poly.pdbx_seq_one_letter_code
_entity_poly.pdbx_strand_id
1 'polypeptide(L)'
;MNTTPPVRLTLDKVVVRVIQVPLRRPIVAKLGEFKNFPFILTDVHTKEGVIGQSYLEPYRASATKSIVALIEDMAEQQRGKRVAPFDRFEEAMRSLHLLGRQGVMLIAIAALDMAMWDALAKASGLPLVVLLGGSVGPVRAYNTNGLWLIPIERVADEASALVAEANFKALKIRLGRDSVKDDLKAIAEVRRAVGDDIILMSDFNQGLSFNGAKRRLHQLDDQGLEWFEEPIVFDDFAGSARLANELKTPLQIGENIYGPRHFLQAVAASAADCYMPDLERIGGVTGWLRSAAIAGAAGLSMSTHLYPEFSAHLMRVTETADWLEWRDWGVPFLAEPFELRDSAIHIPDRPGAGIAWDEAAVKRFAI
;
A
#
# COMPACT_ATOMS: atom_id res chain seq x y z
N MET A 1 2.75 -27.69 -33.35
CA MET A 1 2.85 -26.97 -32.05
C MET A 1 3.01 -25.51 -32.38
N ASN A 2 1.98 -24.69 -32.16
CA ASN A 2 2.11 -23.22 -32.25
C ASN A 2 2.89 -22.73 -31.02
N THR A 3 4.21 -22.61 -31.15
CA THR A 3 5.02 -21.98 -30.13
C THR A 3 4.89 -20.46 -30.29
N THR A 4 4.01 -19.85 -29.53
CA THR A 4 4.02 -18.39 -29.38
C THR A 4 5.43 -17.99 -28.95
N PRO A 5 6.13 -17.07 -29.63
CA PRO A 5 7.46 -16.67 -29.23
C PRO A 5 7.41 -16.06 -27.84
N PRO A 6 8.48 -16.22 -27.04
CA PRO A 6 8.51 -15.65 -25.70
C PRO A 6 8.34 -14.13 -25.76
N VAL A 7 7.53 -13.57 -24.85
CA VAL A 7 7.30 -12.13 -24.74
C VAL A 7 8.65 -11.43 -24.52
N ARG A 8 8.99 -10.54 -25.44
CA ARG A 8 10.22 -9.73 -25.35
C ARG A 8 9.86 -8.27 -25.56
N LEU A 9 9.97 -7.50 -24.51
CA LEU A 9 9.73 -6.07 -24.54
C LEU A 9 11.03 -5.31 -24.33
N THR A 10 11.19 -4.20 -25.04
CA THR A 10 12.32 -3.29 -24.95
C THR A 10 11.84 -1.92 -24.48
N LEU A 11 12.39 -1.39 -23.41
CA LEU A 11 12.05 -0.07 -22.89
C LEU A 11 12.42 0.99 -23.95
N ASP A 12 11.46 1.80 -24.37
CA ASP A 12 11.66 2.90 -25.30
C ASP A 12 11.77 4.24 -24.58
N LYS A 13 10.73 4.60 -23.84
CA LYS A 13 10.66 5.82 -23.02
C LYS A 13 9.74 5.64 -21.84
N VAL A 14 9.87 6.54 -20.88
CA VAL A 14 8.94 6.67 -19.74
C VAL A 14 8.31 8.05 -19.77
N VAL A 15 7.00 8.11 -19.53
CA VAL A 15 6.24 9.35 -19.38
C VAL A 15 5.75 9.44 -17.95
N VAL A 16 6.08 10.52 -17.26
CA VAL A 16 5.67 10.74 -15.87
C VAL A 16 4.76 11.95 -15.80
N ARG A 17 3.64 11.81 -15.11
CA ARG A 17 2.66 12.88 -14.91
C ARG A 17 2.34 13.02 -13.44
N VAL A 18 2.21 14.24 -12.97
CA VAL A 18 1.86 14.54 -11.57
C VAL A 18 0.45 15.11 -11.55
N ILE A 19 -0.39 14.53 -10.70
CA ILE A 19 -1.76 15.00 -10.48
C ILE A 19 -2.02 15.21 -9.00
N GLN A 20 -3.02 16.01 -8.67
CA GLN A 20 -3.48 16.22 -7.31
C GLN A 20 -5.00 16.04 -7.24
N VAL A 21 -5.42 14.99 -6.53
CA VAL A 21 -6.81 14.56 -6.46
C VAL A 21 -7.47 15.06 -5.17
N PRO A 22 -8.66 15.66 -5.22
CA PRO A 22 -9.42 16.00 -4.03
C PRO A 22 -9.92 14.72 -3.34
N LEU A 23 -9.71 14.64 -2.03
CA LEU A 23 -10.19 13.52 -1.23
C LEU A 23 -11.67 13.70 -0.87
N ARG A 24 -12.46 12.64 -1.00
CA ARG A 24 -13.88 12.64 -0.56
C ARG A 24 -14.01 12.88 0.94
N ARG A 25 -13.10 12.29 1.72
CA ARG A 25 -12.93 12.54 3.16
C ARG A 25 -11.51 13.04 3.41
N PRO A 26 -11.34 14.25 3.96
CA PRO A 26 -10.04 14.77 4.31
C PRO A 26 -9.33 13.85 5.32
N ILE A 27 -8.04 13.66 5.16
CA ILE A 27 -7.20 12.98 6.14
C ILE A 27 -6.98 13.95 7.31
N VAL A 28 -7.29 13.52 8.52
CA VAL A 28 -7.00 14.26 9.75
C VAL A 28 -6.11 13.38 10.63
N ALA A 29 -4.83 13.70 10.68
CA ALA A 29 -3.82 12.96 11.43
C ALA A 29 -3.00 13.93 12.28
N LYS A 30 -2.13 13.42 13.14
CA LYS A 30 -1.19 14.25 13.94
C LYS A 30 -0.29 15.14 13.06
N LEU A 31 -0.04 14.74 11.81
CA LEU A 31 0.75 15.50 10.84
C LEU A 31 0.01 16.64 10.16
N GLY A 32 -1.31 16.77 10.37
CA GLY A 32 -2.15 17.82 9.79
C GLY A 32 -3.38 17.32 9.07
N GLU A 33 -4.08 18.24 8.38
CA GLU A 33 -5.24 17.96 7.54
C GLU A 33 -4.84 18.01 6.06
N PHE A 34 -5.23 16.97 5.31
CA PHE A 34 -4.97 16.86 3.87
C PHE A 34 -6.30 16.73 3.13
N LYS A 35 -6.63 17.73 2.31
CA LYS A 35 -7.87 17.76 1.49
C LYS A 35 -7.66 17.24 0.08
N ASN A 36 -6.40 17.28 -0.37
CA ASN A 36 -5.99 16.79 -1.69
C ASN A 36 -4.78 15.87 -1.51
N PHE A 37 -4.67 14.90 -2.41
CA PHE A 37 -3.57 13.94 -2.36
C PHE A 37 -2.83 13.91 -3.70
N PRO A 38 -1.48 13.99 -3.71
CA PRO A 38 -0.69 13.95 -4.93
C PRO A 38 -0.49 12.51 -5.41
N PHE A 39 -0.50 12.32 -6.72
CA PHE A 39 -0.13 11.07 -7.37
C PHE A 39 0.92 11.33 -8.45
N ILE A 40 1.81 10.36 -8.65
CA ILE A 40 2.73 10.31 -9.77
C ILE A 40 2.33 9.14 -10.65
N LEU A 41 1.83 9.41 -11.85
CA LEU A 41 1.47 8.39 -12.84
C LEU A 41 2.68 8.12 -13.72
N THR A 42 3.00 6.85 -13.94
CA THR A 42 4.16 6.42 -14.73
C THR A 42 3.71 5.50 -15.84
N ASP A 43 3.99 5.89 -17.08
CA ASP A 43 3.74 5.10 -18.29
C ASP A 43 5.08 4.65 -18.88
N VAL A 44 5.36 3.35 -18.84
CA VAL A 44 6.52 2.71 -19.46
C VAL A 44 6.14 2.29 -20.89
N HIS A 45 6.65 3.00 -21.89
CA HIS A 45 6.46 2.66 -23.30
C HIS A 45 7.52 1.69 -23.75
N THR A 46 7.12 0.69 -24.54
CA THR A 46 8.02 -0.27 -25.15
C THR A 46 8.10 -0.07 -26.67
N LYS A 47 9.22 -0.47 -27.29
CA LYS A 47 9.37 -0.44 -28.76
C LYS A 47 8.34 -1.29 -29.47
N GLU A 48 7.82 -2.30 -28.81
CA GLU A 48 6.80 -3.23 -29.32
C GLU A 48 5.38 -2.67 -29.19
N GLY A 49 5.22 -1.43 -28.69
CA GLY A 49 3.95 -0.71 -28.61
C GLY A 49 3.12 -1.01 -27.37
N VAL A 50 3.62 -1.81 -26.43
CA VAL A 50 2.95 -2.05 -25.15
C VAL A 50 3.25 -0.90 -24.19
N ILE A 51 2.24 -0.45 -23.43
CA ILE A 51 2.39 0.57 -22.38
C ILE A 51 2.06 -0.06 -21.03
N GLY A 52 3.06 -0.16 -20.18
CA GLY A 52 2.87 -0.53 -18.78
C GLY A 52 2.63 0.70 -17.91
N GLN A 53 1.75 0.57 -16.95
CA GLN A 53 1.27 1.69 -16.14
C GLN A 53 1.43 1.41 -14.65
N SER A 54 1.76 2.44 -13.88
CA SER A 54 1.77 2.42 -12.42
C SER A 54 1.49 3.81 -11.86
N TYR A 55 1.23 3.87 -10.58
CA TYR A 55 1.13 5.14 -9.86
C TYR A 55 1.86 5.07 -8.53
N LEU A 56 2.24 6.23 -7.99
CA LEU A 56 2.79 6.40 -6.65
C LEU A 56 1.94 7.39 -5.85
N GLU A 57 2.02 7.25 -4.53
CA GLU A 57 1.30 8.06 -3.53
C GLU A 57 2.27 8.79 -2.59
N PRO A 58 3.01 9.82 -3.04
CA PRO A 58 4.17 10.39 -2.32
C PRO A 58 3.80 11.25 -1.09
N TYR A 59 2.58 11.24 -0.61
CA TYR A 59 2.05 11.98 0.56
C TYR A 59 2.17 13.52 0.48
N ARG A 60 3.22 14.05 -0.11
CA ARG A 60 3.45 15.50 -0.23
C ARG A 60 3.76 15.92 -1.66
N ALA A 61 3.04 16.91 -2.15
CA ALA A 61 3.29 17.48 -3.47
C ALA A 61 4.74 18.01 -3.61
N SER A 62 5.34 18.50 -2.53
CA SER A 62 6.73 18.96 -2.55
C SER A 62 7.76 17.86 -2.82
N ALA A 63 7.43 16.58 -2.58
CA ALA A 63 8.33 15.46 -2.84
C ALA A 63 8.30 14.99 -4.31
N THR A 64 7.23 15.32 -5.04
CA THR A 64 7.00 14.80 -6.40
C THR A 64 8.14 15.13 -7.36
N LYS A 65 8.66 16.37 -7.33
CA LYS A 65 9.76 16.79 -8.24
C LYS A 65 11.00 15.92 -8.10
N SER A 66 11.41 15.60 -6.88
CA SER A 66 12.59 14.76 -6.64
C SER A 66 12.35 13.32 -7.08
N ILE A 67 11.16 12.78 -6.83
CA ILE A 67 10.80 11.41 -7.24
C ILE A 67 10.73 11.32 -8.76
N VAL A 68 10.09 12.28 -9.43
CA VAL A 68 10.01 12.34 -10.90
C VAL A 68 11.40 12.40 -11.54
N ALA A 69 12.27 13.28 -11.06
CA ALA A 69 13.63 13.38 -11.57
C ALA A 69 14.42 12.06 -11.46
N LEU A 70 14.22 11.32 -10.36
CA LEU A 70 14.84 10.00 -10.17
C LEU A 70 14.25 8.94 -11.11
N ILE A 71 12.94 8.94 -11.33
CA ILE A 71 12.28 8.04 -12.29
C ILE A 71 12.83 8.30 -13.69
N GLU A 72 12.92 9.56 -14.12
CA GLU A 72 13.40 9.96 -15.44
C GLU A 72 14.86 9.59 -15.65
N ASP A 73 15.73 9.84 -14.67
CA ASP A 73 17.16 9.46 -14.71
C ASP A 73 17.33 7.94 -14.85
N MET A 74 16.65 7.16 -14.01
CA MET A 74 16.70 5.70 -14.10
C MET A 74 16.11 5.17 -15.41
N ALA A 75 15.05 5.79 -15.91
CA ALA A 75 14.43 5.42 -17.18
C ALA A 75 15.40 5.63 -18.35
N GLU A 76 16.13 6.75 -18.35
CA GLU A 76 17.15 7.02 -19.39
C GLU A 76 18.30 6.02 -19.33
N GLN A 77 18.78 5.66 -18.13
CA GLN A 77 19.81 4.63 -17.94
C GLN A 77 19.36 3.24 -18.41
N GLN A 78 18.05 2.97 -18.41
CA GLN A 78 17.46 1.70 -18.80
C GLN A 78 16.89 1.69 -20.21
N ARG A 79 16.91 2.82 -20.94
CA ARG A 79 16.44 2.94 -22.32
C ARG A 79 17.14 1.94 -23.23
N GLY A 80 16.38 1.29 -24.10
CA GLY A 80 16.86 0.26 -25.02
C GLY A 80 17.16 -1.08 -24.38
N LYS A 81 17.04 -1.20 -23.05
CA LYS A 81 17.22 -2.47 -22.35
C LYS A 81 15.91 -3.26 -22.33
N ARG A 82 16.06 -4.54 -22.07
CA ARG A 82 14.92 -5.46 -21.97
C ARG A 82 14.06 -5.11 -20.74
N VAL A 83 12.75 -5.14 -20.88
CA VAL A 83 11.80 -5.12 -19.78
C VAL A 83 11.89 -6.47 -19.05
N ALA A 84 12.69 -6.48 -18.00
CA ALA A 84 12.95 -7.63 -17.14
C ALA A 84 12.98 -7.13 -15.70
N PRO A 85 11.85 -7.06 -14.99
CA PRO A 85 11.72 -6.34 -13.71
C PRO A 85 12.79 -6.70 -12.69
N PHE A 86 13.08 -7.99 -12.48
CA PHE A 86 14.13 -8.41 -11.54
C PHE A 86 15.51 -7.84 -11.90
N ASP A 87 15.89 -7.90 -13.20
CA ASP A 87 17.19 -7.38 -13.64
C ASP A 87 17.27 -5.86 -13.49
N ARG A 88 16.18 -5.17 -13.87
CA ARG A 88 16.09 -3.70 -13.80
C ARG A 88 16.08 -3.22 -12.36
N PHE A 89 15.38 -3.93 -11.50
CA PHE A 89 15.38 -3.66 -10.05
C PHE A 89 16.82 -3.76 -9.48
N GLU A 90 17.52 -4.88 -9.74
CA GLU A 90 18.88 -5.07 -9.24
C GLU A 90 19.89 -4.04 -9.82
N GLU A 91 19.72 -3.67 -11.08
CA GLU A 91 20.53 -2.65 -11.71
C GLU A 91 20.32 -1.28 -11.06
N ALA A 92 19.06 -0.88 -10.84
CA ALA A 92 18.72 0.36 -10.15
C ALA A 92 19.25 0.35 -8.70
N MET A 93 19.08 -0.75 -7.99
CA MET A 93 19.60 -0.89 -6.62
C MET A 93 21.15 -0.81 -6.57
N ARG A 94 21.85 -1.25 -7.61
CA ARG A 94 23.30 -1.09 -7.71
C ARG A 94 23.72 0.34 -8.04
N SER A 95 23.03 1.00 -8.97
CA SER A 95 23.36 2.38 -9.36
C SER A 95 23.20 3.37 -8.20
N LEU A 96 22.27 3.11 -7.29
CA LEU A 96 22.03 3.95 -6.11
C LEU A 96 22.85 3.56 -4.88
N HIS A 97 23.80 2.65 -5.02
CA HIS A 97 24.56 2.09 -3.90
C HIS A 97 25.25 3.14 -3.01
N LEU A 98 25.83 4.17 -3.61
CA LEU A 98 26.52 5.23 -2.88
C LEU A 98 25.61 6.35 -2.39
N LEU A 99 24.40 6.46 -2.95
CA LEU A 99 23.43 7.49 -2.58
C LEU A 99 22.49 7.04 -1.45
N GLY A 100 22.40 5.74 -1.21
CA GLY A 100 21.42 5.11 -0.34
C GLY A 100 20.29 4.44 -1.13
N ARG A 101 19.60 3.50 -0.49
CA ARG A 101 18.60 2.62 -1.14
C ARG A 101 17.26 2.66 -0.43
N GLN A 102 16.98 3.70 0.30
CA GLN A 102 15.75 3.90 1.07
C GLN A 102 15.10 5.23 0.69
N GLY A 103 13.92 5.48 1.21
CA GLY A 103 13.20 6.71 0.96
C GLY A 103 12.86 6.89 -0.51
N VAL A 104 12.95 8.11 -1.00
CA VAL A 104 12.54 8.50 -2.36
C VAL A 104 13.25 7.72 -3.47
N MET A 105 14.46 7.18 -3.20
CA MET A 105 15.19 6.34 -4.14
C MET A 105 14.43 5.04 -4.45
N LEU A 106 14.00 4.34 -3.42
CA LEU A 106 13.29 3.07 -3.58
C LEU A 106 11.86 3.30 -4.09
N ILE A 107 11.22 4.39 -3.68
CA ILE A 107 9.92 4.84 -4.19
C ILE A 107 9.99 5.02 -5.72
N ALA A 108 11.02 5.69 -6.23
CA ALA A 108 11.21 5.87 -7.67
C ALA A 108 11.47 4.53 -8.42
N ILE A 109 12.21 3.60 -7.81
CA ILE A 109 12.39 2.24 -8.35
C ILE A 109 11.04 1.52 -8.45
N ALA A 110 10.21 1.64 -7.42
CA ALA A 110 8.91 0.97 -7.37
C ALA A 110 7.99 1.39 -8.53
N ALA A 111 8.01 2.68 -8.92
CA ALA A 111 7.24 3.16 -10.07
C ALA A 111 7.58 2.41 -11.35
N LEU A 112 8.86 2.30 -11.67
CA LEU A 112 9.34 1.59 -12.86
C LEU A 112 9.08 0.09 -12.76
N ASP A 113 9.31 -0.51 -11.59
CA ASP A 113 9.11 -1.93 -11.36
C ASP A 113 7.64 -2.34 -11.58
N MET A 114 6.71 -1.64 -10.96
CA MET A 114 5.27 -1.89 -11.12
C MET A 114 4.82 -1.74 -12.58
N ALA A 115 5.24 -0.67 -13.25
CA ALA A 115 4.88 -0.44 -14.65
C ALA A 115 5.49 -1.48 -15.59
N MET A 116 6.70 -1.97 -15.31
CA MET A 116 7.31 -3.05 -16.09
C MET A 116 6.60 -4.39 -15.92
N TRP A 117 6.16 -4.72 -14.71
CA TRP A 117 5.35 -5.91 -14.45
C TRP A 117 3.99 -5.82 -15.15
N ASP A 118 3.35 -4.65 -15.13
CA ASP A 118 2.11 -4.40 -15.86
C ASP A 118 2.31 -4.56 -17.39
N ALA A 119 3.41 -4.03 -17.94
CA ALA A 119 3.75 -4.19 -19.35
C ALA A 119 3.91 -5.67 -19.76
N LEU A 120 4.61 -6.46 -18.94
CA LEU A 120 4.79 -7.90 -19.22
C LEU A 120 3.46 -8.65 -19.17
N ALA A 121 2.61 -8.35 -18.21
CA ALA A 121 1.31 -8.97 -18.07
C ALA A 121 0.40 -8.59 -19.26
N LYS A 122 0.37 -7.32 -19.68
CA LYS A 122 -0.34 -6.84 -20.87
C LYS A 122 0.15 -7.52 -22.14
N ALA A 123 1.45 -7.61 -22.35
CA ALA A 123 2.04 -8.27 -23.50
C ALA A 123 1.76 -9.78 -23.56
N SER A 124 1.59 -10.40 -22.40
CA SER A 124 1.22 -11.82 -22.28
C SER A 124 -0.29 -12.05 -22.44
N GLY A 125 -1.11 -11.00 -22.52
CA GLY A 125 -2.56 -11.10 -22.54
C GLY A 125 -3.16 -11.62 -21.23
N LEU A 126 -2.45 -11.49 -20.10
CA LEU A 126 -2.82 -12.09 -18.82
C LEU A 126 -3.00 -11.00 -17.73
N PRO A 127 -3.96 -11.16 -16.81
CA PRO A 127 -3.94 -10.41 -15.55
C PRO A 127 -2.62 -10.62 -14.80
N LEU A 128 -2.14 -9.60 -14.09
CA LEU A 128 -0.88 -9.68 -13.35
C LEU A 128 -0.82 -10.88 -12.38
N VAL A 129 -1.90 -11.15 -11.67
CA VAL A 129 -1.99 -12.31 -10.77
C VAL A 129 -1.76 -13.64 -11.50
N VAL A 130 -2.25 -13.79 -12.72
CA VAL A 130 -2.08 -15.00 -13.52
C VAL A 130 -0.65 -15.11 -14.04
N LEU A 131 -0.06 -13.99 -14.48
CA LEU A 131 1.37 -13.96 -14.85
C LEU A 131 2.25 -14.38 -13.67
N LEU A 132 1.89 -14.03 -12.45
CA LEU A 132 2.61 -14.38 -11.20
C LEU A 132 2.33 -15.81 -10.73
N GLY A 133 1.48 -16.58 -11.43
CA GLY A 133 1.17 -17.98 -11.10
C GLY A 133 -0.04 -18.19 -10.19
N GLY A 134 -0.79 -17.13 -9.90
CA GLY A 134 -2.04 -17.18 -9.14
C GLY A 134 -3.29 -17.23 -10.03
N SER A 135 -4.44 -16.92 -9.44
CA SER A 135 -5.75 -16.90 -10.13
C SER A 135 -6.55 -15.66 -9.77
N VAL A 136 -7.31 -15.14 -10.73
CA VAL A 136 -8.29 -14.07 -10.52
C VAL A 136 -9.31 -14.49 -9.45
N GLY A 137 -9.73 -13.55 -8.61
CA GLY A 137 -10.71 -13.80 -7.57
C GLY A 137 -10.85 -12.62 -6.60
N PRO A 138 -11.80 -12.71 -5.64
CA PRO A 138 -11.96 -11.71 -4.62
C PRO A 138 -10.80 -11.74 -3.62
N VAL A 139 -10.47 -10.56 -3.09
CA VAL A 139 -9.53 -10.37 -1.98
C VAL A 139 -10.25 -9.62 -0.87
N ARG A 140 -10.29 -10.22 0.33
CA ARG A 140 -10.95 -9.57 1.48
C ARG A 140 -10.28 -8.25 1.81
N ALA A 141 -11.09 -7.23 2.09
CA ALA A 141 -10.61 -5.89 2.32
C ALA A 141 -11.23 -5.28 3.58
N TYR A 142 -10.49 -4.38 4.22
CA TYR A 142 -11.02 -3.49 5.23
C TYR A 142 -11.09 -2.05 4.72
N ASN A 143 -12.06 -1.28 5.23
CA ASN A 143 -12.22 0.12 4.83
C ASN A 143 -11.44 1.04 5.76
N THR A 144 -10.51 1.78 5.19
CA THR A 144 -9.67 2.77 5.89
C THR A 144 -9.94 4.21 5.43
N ASN A 145 -11.01 4.43 4.66
CA ASN A 145 -11.35 5.72 4.03
C ASN A 145 -11.91 6.78 4.99
N GLY A 146 -11.78 6.57 6.29
CA GLY A 146 -12.29 7.48 7.30
C GLY A 146 -11.81 7.12 8.69
N LEU A 147 -12.59 7.49 9.71
CA LEU A 147 -12.27 7.31 11.12
C LEU A 147 -10.89 7.86 11.49
N TRP A 148 -10.53 8.98 10.85
CA TRP A 148 -9.35 9.76 11.19
C TRP A 148 -9.47 10.35 12.60
N LEU A 149 -8.55 11.19 13.05
CA LEU A 149 -8.66 11.89 14.33
C LEU A 149 -9.75 13.00 14.28
N ILE A 150 -10.95 12.60 13.88
CA ILE A 150 -12.14 13.44 13.80
C ILE A 150 -12.80 13.63 15.17
N PRO A 151 -13.69 14.65 15.33
CA PRO A 151 -14.49 14.80 16.55
C PRO A 151 -15.27 13.52 16.89
N ILE A 152 -15.31 13.16 18.18
CA ILE A 152 -15.90 11.89 18.66
C ILE A 152 -17.38 11.79 18.27
N GLU A 153 -18.09 12.90 18.23
CA GLU A 153 -19.52 12.99 17.89
C GLU A 153 -19.80 12.55 16.43
N ARG A 154 -18.78 12.56 15.56
CA ARG A 154 -18.90 12.15 14.15
C ARG A 154 -18.49 10.69 13.90
N VAL A 155 -17.84 10.06 14.87
CA VAL A 155 -17.23 8.73 14.70
C VAL A 155 -18.29 7.67 14.38
N ALA A 156 -19.42 7.68 15.10
CA ALA A 156 -20.51 6.69 14.92
C ALA A 156 -21.14 6.76 13.52
N ASP A 157 -21.46 7.96 13.05
CA ASP A 157 -22.08 8.16 11.73
C ASP A 157 -21.11 7.79 10.62
N GLU A 158 -19.82 8.15 10.77
CA GLU A 158 -18.80 7.83 9.78
C GLU A 158 -18.53 6.32 9.74
N ALA A 159 -18.48 5.63 10.88
CA ALA A 159 -18.34 4.17 10.94
C ALA A 159 -19.48 3.46 10.20
N SER A 160 -20.73 3.88 10.46
CA SER A 160 -21.89 3.33 9.77
C SER A 160 -21.83 3.55 8.25
N ALA A 161 -21.42 4.74 7.82
CA ALA A 161 -21.26 5.07 6.40
C ALA A 161 -20.19 4.20 5.73
N LEU A 162 -19.05 3.99 6.40
CA LEU A 162 -17.96 3.17 5.89
C LEU A 162 -18.35 1.69 5.73
N VAL A 163 -19.11 1.14 6.68
CA VAL A 163 -19.66 -0.22 6.55
C VAL A 163 -20.58 -0.31 5.34
N ALA A 164 -21.45 0.68 5.14
CA ALA A 164 -22.45 0.67 4.07
C ALA A 164 -21.86 0.79 2.65
N GLU A 165 -20.62 1.30 2.48
CA GLU A 165 -20.00 1.50 1.16
C GLU A 165 -19.90 0.21 0.33
N ALA A 166 -19.58 -0.92 0.94
CA ALA A 166 -19.56 -2.23 0.28
C ALA A 166 -19.82 -3.37 1.27
N ASN A 167 -20.73 -3.17 2.24
CA ASN A 167 -21.02 -4.15 3.28
C ASN A 167 -19.75 -4.63 4.00
N PHE A 168 -18.85 -3.69 4.32
CA PHE A 168 -17.57 -4.00 4.94
C PHE A 168 -17.74 -4.72 6.28
N LYS A 169 -16.87 -5.72 6.48
CA LYS A 169 -16.80 -6.51 7.72
C LYS A 169 -15.62 -6.11 8.60
N ALA A 170 -14.82 -5.16 8.14
CA ALA A 170 -13.65 -4.65 8.88
C ALA A 170 -13.43 -3.17 8.58
N LEU A 171 -13.07 -2.42 9.62
CA LEU A 171 -12.75 -0.99 9.57
C LEU A 171 -11.43 -0.72 10.29
N LYS A 172 -10.75 0.37 9.91
CA LYS A 172 -9.58 0.88 10.65
C LYS A 172 -9.88 2.25 11.25
N ILE A 173 -9.67 2.41 12.57
CA ILE A 173 -9.78 3.68 13.30
C ILE A 173 -8.40 4.24 13.63
N ARG A 174 -8.22 5.58 13.52
CA ARG A 174 -7.02 6.26 14.00
C ARG A 174 -7.17 6.59 15.47
N LEU A 175 -6.14 6.18 16.23
CA LEU A 175 -6.03 6.42 17.66
C LEU A 175 -4.82 7.34 17.97
N GLY A 176 -4.61 7.63 19.24
CA GLY A 176 -3.57 8.55 19.67
C GLY A 176 -4.10 9.98 19.91
N ARG A 177 -5.39 10.12 20.25
CA ARG A 177 -5.99 11.38 20.72
C ARG A 177 -5.24 11.90 21.96
N ASP A 178 -5.54 13.09 22.42
CA ASP A 178 -4.83 13.72 23.54
C ASP A 178 -4.89 12.86 24.80
N SER A 179 -6.00 12.19 25.08
CA SER A 179 -6.12 11.26 26.19
C SER A 179 -6.51 9.84 25.71
N VAL A 180 -6.09 8.83 26.47
CA VAL A 180 -6.55 7.44 26.24
C VAL A 180 -8.07 7.31 26.47
N LYS A 181 -8.66 8.13 27.30
CA LYS A 181 -10.12 8.16 27.53
C LYS A 181 -10.87 8.54 26.25
N ASP A 182 -10.29 9.42 25.43
CA ASP A 182 -10.90 9.82 24.16
C ASP A 182 -10.72 8.75 23.08
N ASP A 183 -9.62 7.99 23.11
CA ASP A 183 -9.48 6.80 22.28
C ASP A 183 -10.50 5.72 22.64
N LEU A 184 -10.66 5.43 23.95
CA LEU A 184 -11.67 4.50 24.44
C LEU A 184 -13.10 4.91 24.06
N LYS A 185 -13.43 6.20 24.15
CA LYS A 185 -14.73 6.73 23.72
C LYS A 185 -14.90 6.54 22.21
N ALA A 186 -13.88 6.83 21.41
CA ALA A 186 -13.96 6.67 19.96
C ALA A 186 -14.20 5.20 19.57
N ILE A 187 -13.52 4.25 20.19
CA ILE A 187 -13.74 2.82 20.01
C ILE A 187 -15.18 2.45 20.40
N ALA A 188 -15.65 2.91 21.56
CA ALA A 188 -17.02 2.64 22.03
C ALA A 188 -18.09 3.20 21.06
N GLU A 189 -17.87 4.40 20.49
CA GLU A 189 -18.78 4.97 19.49
C GLU A 189 -18.82 4.15 18.19
N VAL A 190 -17.66 3.63 17.72
CA VAL A 190 -17.65 2.71 16.58
C VAL A 190 -18.47 1.44 16.92
N ARG A 191 -18.19 0.79 18.05
CA ARG A 191 -18.88 -0.44 18.48
C ARG A 191 -20.39 -0.22 18.63
N ARG A 192 -20.80 0.89 19.22
CA ARG A 192 -22.20 1.26 19.35
C ARG A 192 -22.90 1.39 18.00
N ALA A 193 -22.20 1.90 16.98
CA ALA A 193 -22.78 2.18 15.66
C ALA A 193 -22.84 0.93 14.76
N VAL A 194 -21.83 0.07 14.81
CA VAL A 194 -21.68 -1.04 13.84
C VAL A 194 -21.71 -2.44 14.48
N GLY A 195 -21.71 -2.53 15.82
CA GLY A 195 -21.73 -3.80 16.55
C GLY A 195 -20.33 -4.45 16.68
N ASP A 196 -20.32 -5.58 17.39
CA ASP A 196 -19.09 -6.32 17.69
C ASP A 196 -18.66 -7.27 16.56
N ASP A 197 -19.57 -7.59 15.64
CA ASP A 197 -19.30 -8.45 14.48
C ASP A 197 -18.38 -7.77 13.43
N ILE A 198 -18.24 -6.46 13.49
CA ILE A 198 -17.31 -5.71 12.63
C ILE A 198 -15.91 -5.75 13.24
N ILE A 199 -14.96 -6.32 12.50
CA ILE A 199 -13.55 -6.33 12.91
C ILE A 199 -13.03 -4.90 12.92
N LEU A 200 -12.36 -4.49 14.01
CA LEU A 200 -11.86 -3.15 14.18
C LEU A 200 -10.34 -3.16 14.34
N MET A 201 -9.64 -2.60 13.38
CA MET A 201 -8.21 -2.36 13.41
C MET A 201 -7.92 -0.96 13.98
N SER A 202 -6.72 -0.73 14.48
CA SER A 202 -6.32 0.60 14.93
C SER A 202 -4.96 1.02 14.38
N ASP A 203 -4.77 2.34 14.19
CA ASP A 203 -3.55 2.92 13.66
C ASP A 203 -3.19 4.18 14.44
N PHE A 204 -1.94 4.27 14.87
CA PHE A 204 -1.38 5.41 15.63
C PHE A 204 -0.48 6.31 14.76
N ASN A 205 -0.20 5.92 13.52
CA ASN A 205 0.66 6.66 12.57
C ASN A 205 1.95 7.19 13.24
N GLN A 206 2.63 6.33 14.02
CA GLN A 206 3.89 6.62 14.73
C GLN A 206 3.77 7.78 15.75
N GLY A 207 2.55 8.07 16.21
CA GLY A 207 2.26 9.28 17.01
C GLY A 207 2.70 9.24 18.47
N LEU A 208 3.25 8.11 18.96
CA LEU A 208 3.59 7.94 20.38
C LEU A 208 5.09 7.74 20.60
N SER A 209 5.59 8.20 21.72
CA SER A 209 6.89 7.74 22.21
C SER A 209 6.76 6.31 22.77
N PHE A 210 7.85 5.55 22.86
CA PHE A 210 7.84 4.20 23.42
C PHE A 210 7.13 4.12 24.78
N ASN A 211 7.49 4.98 25.73
CA ASN A 211 6.86 4.99 27.04
C ASN A 211 5.38 5.44 27.00
N GLY A 212 5.04 6.31 26.05
CA GLY A 212 3.65 6.72 25.79
C GLY A 212 2.83 5.55 25.25
N ALA A 213 3.36 4.84 24.26
CA ALA A 213 2.75 3.65 23.67
C ALA A 213 2.54 2.58 24.75
N LYS A 214 3.57 2.20 25.49
CA LYS A 214 3.46 1.20 26.55
C LYS A 214 2.31 1.50 27.52
N ARG A 215 2.22 2.72 28.06
CA ARG A 215 1.14 3.08 28.98
C ARG A 215 -0.24 3.10 28.34
N ARG A 216 -0.34 3.51 27.08
CA ARG A 216 -1.61 3.68 26.37
C ARG A 216 -2.13 2.33 25.88
N LEU A 217 -1.29 1.53 25.23
CA LEU A 217 -1.69 0.27 24.63
C LEU A 217 -2.17 -0.74 25.67
N HIS A 218 -1.53 -0.81 26.86
CA HIS A 218 -2.04 -1.64 27.97
C HIS A 218 -3.45 -1.28 28.44
N GLN A 219 -3.88 -0.02 28.27
CA GLN A 219 -5.25 0.39 28.60
C GLN A 219 -6.24 0.10 27.47
N LEU A 220 -5.73 -0.17 26.25
CA LEU A 220 -6.53 -0.49 25.07
C LEU A 220 -6.51 -1.99 24.74
N ASP A 221 -5.71 -2.79 25.44
CA ASP A 221 -5.40 -4.18 25.08
C ASP A 221 -6.60 -5.14 25.18
N ASP A 222 -7.62 -4.77 25.96
CA ASP A 222 -8.84 -5.57 26.13
C ASP A 222 -10.05 -5.02 25.32
N GLN A 223 -9.80 -4.15 24.30
CA GLN A 223 -10.87 -3.51 23.53
C GLN A 223 -11.30 -4.31 22.28
N GLY A 224 -10.78 -5.53 22.09
CA GLY A 224 -11.14 -6.39 20.97
C GLY A 224 -10.71 -5.82 19.61
N LEU A 225 -9.57 -5.14 19.57
CA LEU A 225 -8.97 -4.65 18.34
C LEU A 225 -8.19 -5.77 17.65
N GLU A 226 -8.22 -5.81 16.32
CA GLU A 226 -7.51 -6.80 15.50
C GLU A 226 -6.00 -6.62 15.62
N TRP A 227 -5.54 -5.36 15.61
CA TRP A 227 -4.15 -4.99 15.84
C TRP A 227 -3.97 -3.54 16.29
N PHE A 228 -2.79 -3.25 16.81
CA PHE A 228 -2.23 -1.92 16.98
C PHE A 228 -1.20 -1.66 15.87
N GLU A 229 -1.49 -0.72 14.95
CA GLU A 229 -0.60 -0.37 13.84
C GLU A 229 0.31 0.80 14.21
N GLU A 230 1.61 0.63 13.97
CA GLU A 230 2.69 1.63 14.13
C GLU A 230 2.50 2.59 15.31
N PRO A 231 2.44 2.11 16.56
CA PRO A 231 2.27 3.03 17.70
C PRO A 231 3.48 3.94 17.93
N ILE A 232 4.69 3.48 17.59
CA ILE A 232 5.95 4.24 17.74
C ILE A 232 6.64 4.38 16.37
N VAL A 233 7.74 5.13 16.33
CA VAL A 233 8.53 5.33 15.11
C VAL A 233 8.91 3.99 14.46
N PHE A 234 8.77 3.91 13.14
CA PHE A 234 8.77 2.67 12.36
C PHE A 234 10.09 1.88 12.41
N ASP A 235 11.21 2.55 12.63
CA ASP A 235 12.56 1.96 12.63
C ASP A 235 13.08 1.58 14.03
N ASP A 236 12.29 1.80 15.09
CA ASP A 236 12.57 1.26 16.43
C ASP A 236 12.06 -0.19 16.55
N PHE A 237 12.69 -1.10 15.82
CA PHE A 237 12.31 -2.52 15.86
C PHE A 237 12.47 -3.14 17.24
N ALA A 238 13.45 -2.70 18.02
CA ALA A 238 13.64 -3.19 19.38
C ALA A 238 12.52 -2.74 20.33
N GLY A 239 12.07 -1.50 20.19
CA GLY A 239 10.92 -0.96 20.93
C GLY A 239 9.62 -1.66 20.51
N SER A 240 9.40 -1.85 19.22
CA SER A 240 8.24 -2.55 18.68
C SER A 240 8.19 -4.00 19.16
N ALA A 241 9.30 -4.74 19.12
CA ALA A 241 9.40 -6.11 19.63
C ALA A 241 9.03 -6.21 21.12
N ARG A 242 9.46 -5.23 21.92
CA ARG A 242 9.11 -5.20 23.35
C ARG A 242 7.61 -4.96 23.56
N LEU A 243 6.99 -4.09 22.76
CA LEU A 243 5.54 -3.87 22.82
C LEU A 243 4.78 -5.12 22.41
N ALA A 244 5.12 -5.75 21.28
CA ALA A 244 4.50 -6.97 20.80
C ALA A 244 4.54 -8.10 21.86
N ASN A 245 5.68 -8.28 22.55
CA ASN A 245 5.81 -9.28 23.59
C ASN A 245 5.02 -8.99 24.89
N GLU A 246 4.64 -7.74 25.14
CA GLU A 246 3.93 -7.33 26.35
C GLU A 246 2.39 -7.28 26.18
N LEU A 247 1.90 -7.23 24.94
CA LEU A 247 0.50 -7.03 24.61
C LEU A 247 -0.18 -8.34 24.17
N LYS A 248 -1.51 -8.43 24.35
CA LYS A 248 -2.33 -9.51 23.82
C LYS A 248 -2.81 -9.20 22.40
N THR A 249 -3.17 -7.92 22.16
CA THR A 249 -3.55 -7.43 20.85
C THR A 249 -2.31 -7.41 19.95
N PRO A 250 -2.37 -8.03 18.77
CA PRO A 250 -1.23 -8.08 17.85
C PRO A 250 -0.70 -6.68 17.49
N LEU A 251 0.62 -6.58 17.36
CA LEU A 251 1.27 -5.39 16.81
C LEU A 251 1.47 -5.56 15.31
N GLN A 252 1.06 -4.57 14.51
CA GLN A 252 1.29 -4.52 13.07
C GLN A 252 2.20 -3.36 12.71
N ILE A 253 3.20 -3.63 11.86
CA ILE A 253 4.08 -2.62 11.27
C ILE A 253 4.28 -2.94 9.79
N GLY A 254 4.87 -2.02 9.05
CA GLY A 254 5.36 -2.37 7.71
C GLY A 254 5.17 -1.30 6.67
N GLU A 255 4.20 -0.41 6.80
CA GLU A 255 3.94 0.63 5.79
C GLU A 255 5.17 1.51 5.52
N ASN A 256 6.05 1.67 6.50
CA ASN A 256 7.27 2.48 6.42
C ASN A 256 8.56 1.65 6.30
N ILE A 257 8.48 0.36 6.02
CA ILE A 257 9.65 -0.52 5.81
C ILE A 257 10.15 -0.41 4.36
N TYR A 258 11.44 -0.08 4.19
CA TYR A 258 12.07 0.14 2.89
C TYR A 258 12.81 -1.10 2.36
N GLY A 259 12.16 -1.82 1.46
CA GLY A 259 12.73 -2.94 0.73
C GLY A 259 12.90 -4.24 1.52
N PRO A 260 13.14 -5.36 0.83
CA PRO A 260 13.15 -6.69 1.44
C PRO A 260 14.23 -6.90 2.52
N ARG A 261 15.35 -6.18 2.44
CA ARG A 261 16.42 -6.29 3.46
C ARG A 261 16.01 -5.67 4.78
N HIS A 262 15.34 -4.51 4.74
CA HIS A 262 14.83 -3.85 5.93
C HIS A 262 13.64 -4.65 6.50
N PHE A 263 12.81 -5.24 5.64
CA PHE A 263 11.77 -6.17 6.04
C PHE A 263 12.34 -7.38 6.79
N LEU A 264 13.41 -8.01 6.26
CA LEU A 264 14.10 -9.12 6.93
C LEU A 264 14.67 -8.69 8.30
N GLN A 265 15.18 -7.47 8.44
CA GLN A 265 15.66 -6.95 9.73
C GLN A 265 14.53 -6.83 10.76
N ALA A 266 13.36 -6.35 10.35
CA ALA A 266 12.19 -6.26 11.21
C ALA A 266 11.73 -7.68 11.67
N VAL A 267 11.65 -8.61 10.74
CA VAL A 267 11.31 -10.03 11.04
C VAL A 267 12.33 -10.65 11.98
N ALA A 268 13.62 -10.49 11.71
CA ALA A 268 14.70 -11.02 12.55
C ALA A 268 14.72 -10.42 13.98
N ALA A 269 14.23 -9.21 14.14
CA ALA A 269 14.07 -8.56 15.44
C ALA A 269 12.77 -8.95 16.15
N SER A 270 11.90 -9.78 15.54
CA SER A 270 10.53 -10.06 16.01
C SER A 270 9.77 -8.76 16.31
N ALA A 271 9.90 -7.77 15.42
CA ALA A 271 9.42 -6.41 15.65
C ALA A 271 7.89 -6.29 15.69
N ALA A 272 7.15 -7.27 15.16
CA ALA A 272 5.71 -7.30 15.16
C ALA A 272 5.16 -8.73 14.99
N ASP A 273 3.87 -8.89 15.24
CA ASP A 273 3.12 -10.14 15.06
C ASP A 273 2.64 -10.31 13.61
N CYS A 274 2.36 -9.20 12.92
CA CYS A 274 1.92 -9.15 11.53
C CYS A 274 2.51 -7.94 10.79
N TYR A 275 2.53 -8.01 9.45
CA TYR A 275 3.20 -7.01 8.62
C TYR A 275 2.30 -6.50 7.52
N MET A 276 2.47 -5.21 7.12
CA MET A 276 1.72 -4.58 6.04
C MET A 276 2.61 -3.69 5.17
N PRO A 277 3.45 -4.28 4.32
CA PRO A 277 4.33 -3.49 3.47
C PRO A 277 3.54 -2.57 2.53
N ASP A 278 4.07 -1.36 2.35
CA ASP A 278 3.62 -0.42 1.33
C ASP A 278 4.32 -0.72 0.01
N LEU A 279 3.58 -0.70 -1.09
CA LEU A 279 4.11 -1.15 -2.37
C LEU A 279 5.20 -0.22 -2.94
N GLU A 280 5.10 1.10 -2.73
CA GLU A 280 6.15 2.02 -3.16
C GLU A 280 7.41 1.93 -2.30
N ARG A 281 7.25 1.66 -0.99
CA ARG A 281 8.37 1.60 -0.05
C ARG A 281 9.06 0.25 -0.05
N ILE A 282 8.32 -0.83 -0.28
CA ILE A 282 8.91 -2.17 -0.37
C ILE A 282 9.66 -2.40 -1.69
N GLY A 283 9.47 -1.51 -2.70
CA GLY A 283 10.14 -1.58 -3.99
C GLY A 283 9.33 -2.27 -5.07
N GLY A 284 8.03 -1.98 -5.13
CA GLY A 284 7.12 -2.49 -6.16
C GLY A 284 6.80 -3.97 -6.03
N VAL A 285 6.37 -4.55 -7.13
CA VAL A 285 6.01 -5.98 -7.22
C VAL A 285 7.21 -6.88 -6.90
N THR A 286 8.40 -6.56 -7.43
CA THR A 286 9.63 -7.32 -7.16
C THR A 286 9.99 -7.31 -5.67
N GLY A 287 9.90 -6.15 -5.03
CA GLY A 287 10.14 -6.00 -3.59
C GLY A 287 9.13 -6.76 -2.75
N TRP A 288 7.84 -6.69 -3.12
CA TRP A 288 6.77 -7.43 -2.48
C TRP A 288 6.99 -8.93 -2.53
N LEU A 289 7.23 -9.52 -3.72
CA LEU A 289 7.43 -10.96 -3.89
C LEU A 289 8.57 -11.50 -3.01
N ARG A 290 9.66 -10.74 -2.88
CA ARG A 290 10.78 -11.09 -2.01
C ARG A 290 10.40 -11.04 -0.53
N SER A 291 9.65 -10.02 -0.13
CA SER A 291 9.20 -9.85 1.26
C SER A 291 8.13 -10.87 1.64
N ALA A 292 7.22 -11.19 0.70
CA ALA A 292 6.22 -12.23 0.89
C ALA A 292 6.85 -13.62 1.09
N ALA A 293 7.93 -13.93 0.37
CA ALA A 293 8.68 -15.16 0.58
C ALA A 293 9.34 -15.23 1.98
N ILE A 294 9.82 -14.09 2.50
CA ILE A 294 10.36 -14.00 3.87
C ILE A 294 9.24 -14.20 4.89
N ALA A 295 8.10 -13.52 4.74
CA ALA A 295 6.96 -13.66 5.65
C ALA A 295 6.40 -15.07 5.63
N GLY A 296 6.21 -15.68 4.45
CA GLY A 296 5.73 -17.06 4.30
C GLY A 296 6.64 -18.06 4.98
N ALA A 297 7.96 -17.97 4.76
CA ALA A 297 8.94 -18.84 5.42
C ALA A 297 8.98 -18.68 6.95
N ALA A 298 8.60 -17.51 7.46
CA ALA A 298 8.51 -17.25 8.91
C ALA A 298 7.11 -17.51 9.49
N GLY A 299 6.11 -17.86 8.68
CA GLY A 299 4.71 -18.05 9.09
C GLY A 299 4.02 -16.77 9.57
N LEU A 300 4.45 -15.59 9.07
CA LEU A 300 3.96 -14.28 9.50
C LEU A 300 2.88 -13.77 8.55
N SER A 301 1.76 -13.31 9.10
CA SER A 301 0.66 -12.71 8.34
C SER A 301 1.09 -11.45 7.62
N MET A 302 0.62 -11.28 6.38
CA MET A 302 0.95 -10.17 5.52
C MET A 302 -0.31 -9.51 4.97
N SER A 303 -0.55 -8.27 5.42
CA SER A 303 -1.59 -7.36 4.92
C SER A 303 -1.01 -6.36 3.93
N THR A 304 -1.81 -5.47 3.37
CA THR A 304 -1.33 -4.43 2.46
C THR A 304 -1.48 -3.04 3.07
N HIS A 305 -0.62 -2.12 2.64
CA HIS A 305 -0.81 -0.69 2.76
C HIS A 305 -0.99 -0.09 1.38
N LEU A 306 -2.10 0.62 1.13
CA LEU A 306 -2.41 1.29 -0.14
C LEU A 306 -2.42 0.40 -1.41
N TYR A 307 -2.45 1.04 -2.57
CA TYR A 307 -2.31 0.42 -3.91
C TYR A 307 -3.29 -0.72 -4.18
N PRO A 308 -4.60 -0.58 -3.90
CA PRO A 308 -5.53 -1.70 -3.91
C PRO A 308 -5.53 -2.47 -5.25
N GLU A 309 -5.32 -1.81 -6.38
CA GLU A 309 -5.31 -2.42 -7.71
C GLU A 309 -4.10 -3.36 -7.91
N PHE A 310 -2.91 -2.98 -7.47
CA PHE A 310 -1.73 -3.86 -7.50
C PHE A 310 -1.74 -4.86 -6.36
N SER A 311 -2.05 -4.38 -5.16
CA SER A 311 -2.05 -5.17 -3.94
C SER A 311 -2.99 -6.37 -4.03
N ALA A 312 -4.16 -6.24 -4.68
CA ALA A 312 -5.09 -7.34 -4.87
C ALA A 312 -4.44 -8.52 -5.61
N HIS A 313 -3.71 -8.26 -6.70
CA HIS A 313 -2.98 -9.29 -7.43
C HIS A 313 -1.92 -9.97 -6.56
N LEU A 314 -1.18 -9.19 -5.79
CA LEU A 314 -0.08 -9.68 -4.96
C LEU A 314 -0.59 -10.50 -3.77
N MET A 315 -1.69 -10.11 -3.15
CA MET A 315 -2.33 -10.87 -2.09
C MET A 315 -2.73 -12.28 -2.54
N ARG A 316 -3.17 -12.45 -3.79
CA ARG A 316 -3.56 -13.76 -4.35
C ARG A 316 -2.39 -14.73 -4.57
N VAL A 317 -1.16 -14.24 -4.52
CA VAL A 317 0.08 -15.04 -4.65
C VAL A 317 0.94 -14.98 -3.38
N THR A 318 0.43 -14.39 -2.31
CA THR A 318 1.09 -14.33 -1.01
C THR A 318 0.55 -15.46 -0.12
N GLU A 319 1.41 -16.37 0.33
CA GLU A 319 1.03 -17.56 1.11
C GLU A 319 0.32 -17.19 2.42
N THR A 320 0.82 -16.17 3.10
CA THR A 320 0.31 -15.70 4.40
C THR A 320 -0.55 -14.43 4.27
N ALA A 321 -1.21 -14.25 3.11
CA ALA A 321 -2.08 -13.09 2.86
C ALA A 321 -3.20 -12.98 3.89
N ASP A 322 -3.41 -11.78 4.42
CA ASP A 322 -4.43 -11.52 5.43
C ASP A 322 -5.43 -10.46 4.94
N TRP A 323 -5.20 -9.18 5.16
CA TRP A 323 -6.13 -8.11 4.83
C TRP A 323 -5.59 -7.18 3.75
N LEU A 324 -6.46 -6.81 2.78
CA LEU A 324 -6.18 -5.71 1.86
C LEU A 324 -6.72 -4.40 2.44
N GLU A 325 -5.88 -3.39 2.52
CA GLU A 325 -6.31 -2.03 2.83
C GLU A 325 -6.98 -1.40 1.62
N TRP A 326 -8.26 -1.02 1.75
CA TRP A 326 -8.99 -0.39 0.67
C TRP A 326 -9.20 1.11 0.91
N ARG A 327 -8.90 1.90 -0.14
CA ARG A 327 -9.19 3.34 -0.24
C ARG A 327 -9.63 3.71 -1.65
N ASP A 328 -10.47 4.75 -1.77
CA ASP A 328 -11.02 5.23 -3.03
C ASP A 328 -10.19 6.33 -3.70
N TRP A 329 -8.98 6.60 -3.22
CA TRP A 329 -8.20 7.77 -3.66
C TRP A 329 -7.77 7.70 -5.12
N GLY A 330 -7.51 6.51 -5.66
CA GLY A 330 -7.19 6.26 -7.06
C GLY A 330 -8.41 6.27 -7.99
N VAL A 331 -9.59 5.98 -7.47
CA VAL A 331 -10.84 5.87 -8.24
C VAL A 331 -11.10 7.07 -9.16
N PRO A 332 -10.87 8.34 -8.77
CA PRO A 332 -11.17 9.49 -9.60
C PRO A 332 -10.37 9.63 -10.90
N PHE A 333 -9.24 8.94 -11.06
CA PHE A 333 -8.42 8.99 -12.27
C PHE A 333 -8.27 7.65 -13.00
N LEU A 334 -8.92 6.60 -12.50
CA LEU A 334 -8.99 5.31 -13.17
C LEU A 334 -10.18 5.27 -14.13
N ALA A 335 -9.95 4.83 -15.37
CA ALA A 335 -11.00 4.69 -16.37
C ALA A 335 -12.02 3.62 -15.99
N GLU A 336 -11.56 2.55 -15.37
CA GLU A 336 -12.37 1.41 -14.93
C GLU A 336 -11.91 0.94 -13.56
N PRO A 337 -12.40 1.53 -12.45
CA PRO A 337 -12.08 1.10 -11.10
C PRO A 337 -12.45 -0.37 -10.85
N PHE A 338 -11.75 -1.02 -9.94
CA PHE A 338 -12.07 -2.39 -9.55
C PHE A 338 -13.42 -2.44 -8.82
N GLU A 339 -14.15 -3.54 -9.05
CA GLU A 339 -15.39 -3.80 -8.32
C GLU A 339 -15.08 -4.04 -6.84
N LEU A 340 -15.77 -3.29 -5.98
CA LEU A 340 -15.76 -3.46 -4.54
C LEU A 340 -17.13 -3.94 -4.10
N ARG A 341 -17.23 -5.14 -3.54
CA ARG A 341 -18.48 -5.76 -3.13
C ARG A 341 -18.25 -6.73 -1.98
N ASP A 342 -19.17 -6.75 -1.01
CA ASP A 342 -19.18 -7.68 0.12
C ASP A 342 -17.84 -7.77 0.86
N SER A 343 -17.29 -6.61 1.23
CA SER A 343 -16.00 -6.48 1.93
C SER A 343 -14.80 -7.07 1.15
N ALA A 344 -14.90 -7.14 -0.17
CA ALA A 344 -13.84 -7.66 -1.02
C ALA A 344 -13.64 -6.80 -2.28
N ILE A 345 -12.40 -6.67 -2.70
CA ILE A 345 -12.03 -6.14 -4.01
C ILE A 345 -11.95 -7.29 -5.00
N HIS A 346 -12.55 -7.11 -6.18
CA HIS A 346 -12.59 -8.12 -7.23
C HIS A 346 -11.60 -7.78 -8.33
N ILE A 347 -10.58 -8.63 -8.49
CA ILE A 347 -9.59 -8.47 -9.55
C ILE A 347 -10.30 -8.67 -10.90
N PRO A 348 -10.24 -7.70 -11.83
CA PRO A 348 -10.82 -7.86 -13.16
C PRO A 348 -10.01 -8.87 -14.00
N ASP A 349 -10.72 -9.67 -14.80
CA ASP A 349 -10.07 -10.56 -15.77
C ASP A 349 -9.70 -9.80 -17.05
N ARG A 350 -8.69 -8.94 -16.91
CA ARG A 350 -8.13 -8.14 -18.00
C ARG A 350 -6.60 -8.06 -17.88
N PRO A 351 -5.88 -7.93 -19.03
CA PRO A 351 -4.42 -7.93 -19.03
C PRO A 351 -3.79 -6.82 -18.19
N GLY A 352 -2.64 -7.11 -17.59
CA GLY A 352 -1.90 -6.17 -16.77
C GLY A 352 -2.35 -6.18 -15.30
N ALA A 353 -2.04 -5.11 -14.60
CA ALA A 353 -2.57 -4.80 -13.28
C ALA A 353 -4.04 -4.35 -13.34
N GLY A 354 -4.65 -4.36 -14.52
CA GLY A 354 -6.04 -4.00 -14.71
C GLY A 354 -6.33 -2.50 -14.56
N ILE A 355 -5.33 -1.65 -14.64
CA ILE A 355 -5.46 -0.19 -14.56
C ILE A 355 -5.37 0.46 -15.94
N ALA A 356 -6.11 1.55 -16.12
CA ALA A 356 -6.00 2.47 -17.23
C ALA A 356 -6.41 3.86 -16.75
N TRP A 357 -5.84 4.90 -17.34
CA TRP A 357 -6.14 6.27 -16.93
C TRP A 357 -7.41 6.81 -17.61
N ASP A 358 -8.27 7.48 -16.84
CA ASP A 358 -9.20 8.45 -17.40
C ASP A 358 -8.41 9.72 -17.77
N GLU A 359 -8.05 9.85 -19.04
CA GLU A 359 -7.20 10.94 -19.52
C GLU A 359 -7.86 12.33 -19.33
N ALA A 360 -9.18 12.41 -19.30
CA ALA A 360 -9.89 13.65 -19.02
C ALA A 360 -9.73 14.04 -17.54
N ALA A 361 -9.82 13.07 -16.65
CA ALA A 361 -9.60 13.28 -15.23
C ALA A 361 -8.12 13.58 -14.93
N VAL A 362 -7.18 12.86 -15.54
CA VAL A 362 -5.74 13.14 -15.42
C VAL A 362 -5.41 14.57 -15.84
N LYS A 363 -5.95 15.03 -16.97
CA LYS A 363 -5.79 16.42 -17.43
C LYS A 363 -6.40 17.43 -16.45
N ARG A 364 -7.56 17.11 -15.88
CA ARG A 364 -8.26 17.98 -14.91
C ARG A 364 -7.50 18.15 -13.62
N PHE A 365 -6.82 17.09 -13.14
CA PHE A 365 -6.09 17.06 -11.87
C PHE A 365 -4.59 17.39 -12.01
N ALA A 366 -4.08 17.63 -13.22
CA ALA A 366 -2.66 17.92 -13.47
C ALA A 366 -2.16 19.15 -12.71
N ILE A 367 -0.93 19.08 -12.15
CA ILE A 367 -0.26 20.16 -11.42
C ILE A 367 1.16 20.41 -11.95
#